data_d81caad7a6ac2317322cdf2726bd49ad
#
_entry.id   d81caad7a6ac2317322cdf2726bd49ad
#
_cell.length_a   1.000
_cell.length_b   1.000
_cell.length_c   1.000
_cell.angle_alpha   90.00
_cell.angle_beta   90.00
_cell.angle_gamma   90.00
#
_symmetry.space_group_name_H-M   'P 1'
#
loop_
_entity.id
_entity.type
_entity.pdbx_description
1 polymer ?
#
loop_
_entity_poly.entity_id
_entity_poly.type
_entity_poly.pdbx_seq_one_letter_code
_entity_poly.pdbx_strand_id
1 'polypeptide(L)'
;MDDRTAVALFDDFVHYSNDRGLPIEGVAIGDESHIIAEHHFLSDRTRSIYSHTKSYASTAIGIAIGDGLLTLDDTLDDVVDGDLPEDADPRIAQITLRDLLTMSSGFGDGFLMIPGRRAGEGCPDYLSYMLHKPVAVTPGKDFCYSSADTYLAGRMLEHATGMRLGEYLWRRIFEPLGQGWPVWEHDPQGHAIGGSSIEMRLTEMMKIAQVFLNGGIWAPTGRRIVDAAWVAEATSRQIDTPPSNDDGWSCGYGYQWWLSPYPSAYRADGAYGQISTVLPEQGLVVAIQCPEGDGWERVVRHALHERLLMPLTT
;
A
#
# COMPACT_ATOMS: atom_id res chain seq x y z
N MET A 1 -22.71 7.73 9.25
CA MET A 1 -23.48 6.58 9.81
C MET A 1 -23.33 6.61 11.32
N ASP A 2 -24.30 6.14 12.12
CA ASP A 2 -24.08 6.03 13.57
C ASP A 2 -23.38 4.70 13.92
N ASP A 3 -22.65 4.67 15.03
CA ASP A 3 -21.87 3.52 15.46
C ASP A 3 -22.70 2.25 15.67
N ARG A 4 -23.97 2.38 16.07
CA ARG A 4 -24.84 1.22 16.33
C ARG A 4 -25.17 0.50 15.03
N THR A 5 -25.43 1.26 13.98
CA THR A 5 -25.69 0.70 12.64
C THR A 5 -24.42 0.06 12.10
N ALA A 6 -23.27 0.72 12.24
CA ALA A 6 -21.99 0.17 11.82
C ALA A 6 -21.65 -1.15 12.55
N VAL A 7 -21.86 -1.20 13.87
CA VAL A 7 -21.65 -2.42 14.68
C VAL A 7 -22.62 -3.53 14.27
N ALA A 8 -23.89 -3.23 14.00
CA ALA A 8 -24.85 -4.26 13.58
C ALA A 8 -24.45 -4.91 12.24
N LEU A 9 -24.03 -4.08 11.27
CA LEU A 9 -23.53 -4.59 9.96
C LEU A 9 -22.23 -5.39 10.11
N PHE A 10 -21.36 -4.96 11.01
CA PHE A 10 -20.14 -5.68 11.35
C PHE A 10 -20.44 -7.05 11.95
N ASP A 11 -21.35 -7.13 12.94
CA ASP A 11 -21.76 -8.38 13.58
C ASP A 11 -22.39 -9.34 12.56
N ASP A 12 -23.24 -8.85 11.66
CA ASP A 12 -23.81 -9.64 10.58
C ASP A 12 -22.73 -10.21 9.64
N PHE A 13 -21.70 -9.43 9.32
CA PHE A 13 -20.56 -9.90 8.53
C PHE A 13 -19.76 -10.97 9.28
N VAL A 14 -19.52 -10.80 10.57
CA VAL A 14 -18.82 -11.78 11.42
C VAL A 14 -19.61 -13.10 11.46
N HIS A 15 -20.91 -13.04 11.70
CA HIS A 15 -21.76 -14.25 11.68
C HIS A 15 -21.75 -14.94 10.32
N TYR A 16 -21.93 -14.19 9.24
CA TYR A 16 -21.87 -14.72 7.87
C TYR A 16 -20.54 -15.41 7.59
N SER A 17 -19.43 -14.80 7.99
CA SER A 17 -18.09 -15.33 7.79
C SER A 17 -17.85 -16.63 8.54
N ASN A 18 -18.33 -16.72 9.77
CA ASN A 18 -18.29 -17.93 10.59
C ASN A 18 -19.11 -19.07 9.98
N ASP A 19 -20.36 -18.78 9.61
CA ASP A 19 -21.27 -19.78 9.04
C ASP A 19 -20.77 -20.37 7.73
N ARG A 20 -19.99 -19.60 6.97
CA ARG A 20 -19.40 -20.00 5.68
C ARG A 20 -17.98 -20.53 5.80
N GLY A 21 -17.38 -20.47 6.99
CA GLY A 21 -16.00 -20.87 7.20
C GLY A 21 -15.03 -20.09 6.32
N LEU A 22 -15.25 -18.77 6.16
CA LEU A 22 -14.37 -17.92 5.35
C LEU A 22 -12.99 -17.88 6.02
N PRO A 23 -11.91 -17.95 5.24
CA PRO A 23 -10.55 -17.90 5.76
C PRO A 23 -10.14 -16.47 6.15
N ILE A 24 -10.79 -15.94 7.16
CA ILE A 24 -10.52 -14.63 7.76
C ILE A 24 -9.89 -14.87 9.12
N GLU A 25 -8.81 -14.15 9.44
CA GLU A 25 -8.18 -14.21 10.75
C GLU A 25 -8.69 -13.13 11.68
N GLY A 26 -8.95 -11.94 11.13
CA GLY A 26 -9.52 -10.83 11.89
C GLY A 26 -10.12 -9.78 10.97
N VAL A 27 -11.10 -9.07 11.52
CA VAL A 27 -11.76 -7.93 10.89
C VAL A 27 -11.97 -6.83 11.92
N ALA A 28 -11.82 -5.58 11.51
CA ALA A 28 -12.04 -4.41 12.37
C ALA A 28 -12.73 -3.30 11.58
N ILE A 29 -13.53 -2.51 12.26
CA ILE A 29 -14.10 -1.27 11.79
C ILE A 29 -13.80 -0.16 12.80
N GLY A 30 -13.47 1.03 12.32
CA GLY A 30 -13.20 2.19 13.16
C GLY A 30 -13.36 3.49 12.39
N ASP A 31 -13.29 4.59 13.12
CA ASP A 31 -13.22 5.93 12.58
C ASP A 31 -11.76 6.44 12.54
N GLU A 32 -11.56 7.74 12.39
CA GLU A 32 -10.23 8.36 12.38
C GLU A 32 -9.49 8.30 13.73
N SER A 33 -10.18 7.96 14.84
CA SER A 33 -9.65 8.09 16.20
C SER A 33 -9.61 6.79 17.00
N HIS A 34 -10.54 5.87 16.75
CA HIS A 34 -10.67 4.64 17.55
C HIS A 34 -11.20 3.44 16.75
N ILE A 35 -11.10 2.28 17.34
CA ILE A 35 -11.72 1.05 16.84
C ILE A 35 -13.14 0.98 17.38
N ILE A 36 -14.13 0.92 16.49
CA ILE A 36 -15.57 0.82 16.84
C ILE A 36 -15.94 -0.62 17.16
N ALA A 37 -15.46 -1.58 16.33
CA ALA A 37 -15.64 -3.01 16.57
C ALA A 37 -14.47 -3.79 15.99
N GLU A 38 -14.14 -4.90 16.63
CA GLU A 38 -13.04 -5.79 16.27
C GLU A 38 -13.43 -7.23 16.58
N HIS A 39 -13.11 -8.16 15.66
CA HIS A 39 -13.30 -9.58 15.85
C HIS A 39 -12.13 -10.39 15.31
N HIS A 40 -11.63 -11.32 16.10
CA HIS A 40 -10.60 -12.27 15.73
C HIS A 40 -11.17 -13.67 15.66
N PHE A 41 -11.17 -14.27 14.48
CA PHE A 41 -11.52 -15.67 14.24
C PHE A 41 -10.41 -16.60 14.71
N LEU A 42 -9.16 -16.08 14.72
CA LEU A 42 -7.97 -16.74 15.27
C LEU A 42 -7.30 -15.77 16.28
N SER A 43 -6.20 -16.18 16.88
CA SER A 43 -5.46 -15.29 17.79
C SER A 43 -4.90 -14.07 17.05
N ASP A 44 -5.00 -12.89 17.67
CA ASP A 44 -4.35 -11.69 17.18
C ASP A 44 -2.83 -11.87 17.14
N ARG A 45 -2.25 -11.80 15.96
CA ARG A 45 -0.81 -11.97 15.70
C ARG A 45 -0.34 -11.13 14.52
N THR A 46 0.95 -10.85 14.47
CA THR A 46 1.56 -10.21 13.31
C THR A 46 1.46 -11.09 12.08
N ARG A 47 1.21 -10.46 10.94
CA ARG A 47 1.17 -11.05 9.62
C ARG A 47 1.90 -10.16 8.63
N SER A 48 2.49 -10.76 7.60
CA SER A 48 2.91 -9.97 6.45
C SER A 48 1.68 -9.29 5.84
N ILE A 49 1.73 -7.96 5.75
CA ILE A 49 0.67 -7.18 5.10
C ILE A 49 0.88 -7.07 3.59
N TYR A 50 1.90 -7.75 3.07
CA TYR A 50 2.21 -7.81 1.64
C TYR A 50 2.20 -6.41 0.99
N SER A 51 1.51 -6.27 -0.14
CA SER A 51 1.47 -5.01 -0.90
C SER A 51 0.75 -3.84 -0.22
N HIS A 52 0.01 -4.08 0.87
CA HIS A 52 -0.47 -3.00 1.73
C HIS A 52 0.69 -2.10 2.22
N THR A 53 1.92 -2.66 2.32
CA THR A 53 3.18 -1.96 2.58
C THR A 53 3.41 -0.76 1.65
N LYS A 54 2.95 -0.83 0.40
CA LYS A 54 3.13 0.23 -0.60
C LYS A 54 2.53 1.57 -0.16
N SER A 55 1.40 1.53 0.54
CA SER A 55 0.77 2.75 1.06
C SER A 55 1.60 3.41 2.17
N TYR A 56 2.34 2.63 2.96
CA TYR A 56 3.32 3.17 3.91
C TYR A 56 4.52 3.81 3.21
N ALA A 57 5.07 3.15 2.18
CA ALA A 57 6.16 3.71 1.37
C ALA A 57 5.74 5.01 0.67
N SER A 58 4.53 5.05 0.09
CA SER A 58 3.93 6.26 -0.48
C SER A 58 3.81 7.38 0.55
N THR A 59 3.36 7.07 1.76
CA THR A 59 3.25 8.05 2.82
C THR A 59 4.61 8.64 3.19
N ALA A 60 5.65 7.81 3.29
CA ALA A 60 7.02 8.26 3.55
C ALA A 60 7.53 9.21 2.45
N ILE A 61 7.26 8.88 1.19
CA ILE A 61 7.59 9.72 0.04
C ILE A 61 6.83 11.04 0.11
N GLY A 62 5.54 11.02 0.43
CA GLY A 62 4.75 12.24 0.60
C GLY A 62 5.26 13.15 1.72
N ILE A 63 5.78 12.57 2.80
CA ILE A 63 6.45 13.33 3.86
C ILE A 63 7.74 13.98 3.34
N ALA A 64 8.57 13.23 2.59
CA ALA A 64 9.82 13.76 2.04
C ALA A 64 9.57 14.88 0.99
N ILE A 65 8.48 14.76 0.21
CA ILE A 65 8.04 15.84 -0.70
C ILE A 65 7.60 17.07 0.10
N GLY A 66 6.81 16.90 1.15
CA GLY A 66 6.40 17.99 2.03
C GLY A 66 7.58 18.68 2.75
N ASP A 67 8.63 17.94 3.05
CA ASP A 67 9.89 18.46 3.60
C ASP A 67 10.79 19.12 2.52
N GLY A 68 10.42 19.05 1.23
CA GLY A 68 11.20 19.61 0.11
C GLY A 68 12.44 18.80 -0.25
N LEU A 69 12.50 17.52 0.13
CA LEU A 69 13.62 16.62 -0.14
C LEU A 69 13.46 15.85 -1.46
N LEU A 70 12.23 15.72 -1.94
CA LEU A 70 11.88 15.06 -3.19
C LEU A 70 10.81 15.85 -3.93
N THR A 71 10.73 15.63 -5.23
CA THR A 71 9.61 16.05 -6.07
C THR A 71 9.09 14.85 -6.88
N LEU A 72 7.88 14.93 -7.40
CA LEU A 72 7.32 13.88 -8.26
C LEU A 72 8.04 13.77 -9.62
N ASP A 73 8.77 14.80 -10.00
CA ASP A 73 9.49 14.88 -11.28
C ASP A 73 10.98 14.50 -11.17
N ASP A 74 11.47 14.18 -9.94
CA ASP A 74 12.81 13.61 -9.75
C ASP A 74 12.88 12.26 -10.44
N THR A 75 14.04 11.91 -10.97
CA THR A 75 14.22 10.74 -11.85
C THR A 75 15.12 9.66 -11.25
N LEU A 76 15.11 8.47 -11.84
CA LEU A 76 16.03 7.41 -11.42
C LEU A 76 17.51 7.76 -11.68
N ASP A 77 17.80 8.68 -12.60
CA ASP A 77 19.17 9.17 -12.82
C ASP A 77 19.77 9.79 -11.56
N ASP A 78 18.94 10.47 -10.77
CA ASP A 78 19.35 11.06 -9.50
C ASP A 78 19.83 10.02 -8.48
N VAL A 79 19.26 8.81 -8.49
CA VAL A 79 19.63 7.71 -7.55
C VAL A 79 20.98 7.09 -7.86
N VAL A 80 21.37 7.12 -9.12
CA VAL A 80 22.62 6.53 -9.60
C VAL A 80 23.68 7.59 -9.88
N ASP A 81 23.46 8.85 -9.51
CA ASP A 81 24.37 10.00 -9.73
C ASP A 81 24.84 10.11 -11.19
N GLY A 82 24.00 9.76 -12.16
CA GLY A 82 24.32 9.71 -13.58
C GLY A 82 25.14 8.48 -14.03
N ASP A 83 25.44 7.56 -13.12
CA ASP A 83 26.24 6.36 -13.39
C ASP A 83 25.35 5.14 -13.75
N LEU A 84 24.47 5.29 -14.76
CA LEU A 84 23.78 4.16 -15.32
C LEU A 84 24.78 3.17 -15.95
N PRO A 85 24.53 1.84 -15.86
CA PRO A 85 25.33 0.86 -16.60
C PRO A 85 25.41 1.21 -18.10
N GLU A 86 26.58 1.01 -18.73
CA GLU A 86 26.79 1.33 -20.14
C GLU A 86 25.81 0.63 -21.11
N ASP A 87 25.30 -0.54 -20.70
CA ASP A 87 24.31 -1.34 -21.45
C ASP A 87 22.88 -1.16 -20.97
N ALA A 88 22.62 -0.25 -20.04
CA ALA A 88 21.27 0.08 -19.60
C ALA A 88 20.45 0.74 -20.70
N ASP A 89 19.14 0.51 -20.68
CA ASP A 89 18.21 1.27 -21.52
C ASP A 89 18.23 2.74 -21.07
N PRO A 90 18.63 3.70 -21.95
CA PRO A 90 18.78 5.11 -21.55
C PRO A 90 17.46 5.76 -21.09
N ARG A 91 16.31 5.14 -21.35
CA ARG A 91 15.01 5.62 -20.86
C ARG A 91 14.83 5.40 -19.36
N ILE A 92 15.63 4.54 -18.74
CA ILE A 92 15.62 4.34 -17.27
C ILE A 92 15.93 5.65 -16.55
N ALA A 93 16.90 6.44 -17.06
CA ALA A 93 17.24 7.74 -16.51
C ALA A 93 16.06 8.73 -16.47
N GLN A 94 15.03 8.51 -17.31
CA GLN A 94 13.88 9.40 -17.44
C GLN A 94 12.67 8.95 -16.64
N ILE A 95 12.71 7.76 -16.02
CA ILE A 95 11.63 7.27 -15.17
C ILE A 95 11.52 8.16 -13.94
N THR A 96 10.38 8.81 -13.77
CA THR A 96 10.15 9.74 -12.67
C THR A 96 9.61 9.02 -11.42
N LEU A 97 9.74 9.68 -10.27
CA LEU A 97 9.09 9.22 -9.03
C LEU A 97 7.58 9.08 -9.20
N ARG A 98 6.95 9.96 -9.98
CA ARG A 98 5.52 9.85 -10.35
C ARG A 98 5.23 8.55 -11.08
N ASP A 99 6.03 8.18 -12.08
CA ASP A 99 5.85 6.96 -12.86
C ASP A 99 5.95 5.70 -11.97
N LEU A 100 6.87 5.70 -11.03
CA LEU A 100 7.03 4.63 -10.05
C LEU A 100 5.82 4.54 -9.09
N LEU A 101 5.34 5.67 -8.58
CA LEU A 101 4.21 5.72 -7.66
C LEU A 101 2.88 5.33 -8.32
N THR A 102 2.75 5.55 -9.61
CA THR A 102 1.57 5.18 -10.41
C THR A 102 1.66 3.81 -11.07
N MET A 103 2.72 3.02 -10.81
CA MET A 103 2.92 1.73 -11.47
C MET A 103 3.00 1.84 -12.99
N SER A 104 3.67 2.85 -13.50
CA SER A 104 3.81 3.14 -14.92
C SER A 104 5.26 3.39 -15.35
N SER A 105 6.21 2.77 -14.68
CA SER A 105 7.64 2.88 -14.98
C SER A 105 8.04 2.51 -16.40
N GLY A 106 7.20 1.74 -17.09
CA GLY A 106 7.44 1.34 -18.47
C GLY A 106 8.23 0.04 -18.62
N PHE A 107 8.62 -0.63 -17.55
CA PHE A 107 9.28 -1.94 -17.63
C PHE A 107 8.39 -3.02 -18.29
N GLY A 108 7.07 -2.87 -18.22
CA GLY A 108 6.10 -3.69 -18.96
C GLY A 108 5.84 -5.07 -18.35
N ASP A 109 6.40 -5.37 -17.18
CA ASP A 109 6.15 -6.60 -16.42
C ASP A 109 6.24 -6.32 -14.90
N GLY A 110 5.64 -7.22 -14.12
CA GLY A 110 5.67 -7.18 -12.65
C GLY A 110 6.96 -7.79 -12.09
N PHE A 111 7.98 -6.97 -11.89
CA PHE A 111 9.26 -7.39 -11.31
C PHE A 111 9.28 -7.34 -9.79
N LEU A 112 10.17 -8.13 -9.20
CA LEU A 112 10.39 -8.26 -7.75
C LEU A 112 9.09 -8.58 -6.99
N MET A 113 8.17 -9.29 -7.64
CA MET A 113 6.98 -9.84 -6.99
C MET A 113 7.36 -10.96 -6.03
N ILE A 114 6.51 -11.27 -5.04
CA ILE A 114 6.82 -12.26 -4.01
C ILE A 114 7.30 -13.61 -4.58
N PRO A 115 6.63 -14.22 -5.56
CA PRO A 115 7.10 -15.50 -6.12
C PRO A 115 8.47 -15.39 -6.77
N GLY A 116 8.74 -14.29 -7.50
CA GLY A 116 10.04 -14.04 -8.14
C GLY A 116 11.16 -13.91 -7.10
N ARG A 117 10.97 -13.06 -6.07
CA ARG A 117 11.97 -12.89 -5.00
C ARG A 117 12.24 -14.19 -4.25
N ARG A 118 11.20 -14.97 -3.91
CA ARG A 118 11.36 -16.31 -3.29
C ARG A 118 12.13 -17.28 -4.19
N ALA A 119 12.10 -17.09 -5.51
CA ALA A 119 12.86 -17.85 -6.49
C ALA A 119 14.26 -17.25 -6.78
N GLY A 120 14.66 -16.17 -6.12
CA GLY A 120 15.96 -15.53 -6.28
C GLY A 120 16.00 -14.43 -7.35
N GLU A 121 14.85 -13.97 -7.84
CA GLU A 121 14.77 -12.83 -8.75
C GLU A 121 15.48 -11.61 -8.15
N GLY A 122 16.33 -10.95 -8.93
CA GLY A 122 17.06 -9.75 -8.53
C GLY A 122 18.33 -10.00 -7.71
N CYS A 123 18.55 -11.21 -7.21
CA CYS A 123 19.76 -11.52 -6.43
C CYS A 123 21.04 -11.51 -7.31
N PRO A 124 22.18 -11.04 -6.80
CA PRO A 124 22.38 -10.54 -5.45
C PRO A 124 22.14 -9.03 -5.28
N ASP A 125 21.73 -8.30 -6.32
CA ASP A 125 21.60 -6.84 -6.33
C ASP A 125 20.32 -6.41 -7.09
N TYR A 126 19.29 -6.03 -6.33
CA TYR A 126 17.99 -5.69 -6.89
C TYR A 126 18.02 -4.39 -7.70
N LEU A 127 18.81 -3.40 -7.27
CA LEU A 127 18.94 -2.17 -8.03
C LEU A 127 19.62 -2.44 -9.37
N SER A 128 20.80 -3.08 -9.35
CA SER A 128 21.51 -3.46 -10.56
C SER A 128 20.65 -4.31 -11.48
N TYR A 129 19.90 -5.30 -10.93
CA TYR A 129 18.97 -6.11 -11.71
C TYR A 129 17.94 -5.27 -12.47
N MET A 130 17.35 -4.27 -11.82
CA MET A 130 16.36 -3.40 -12.45
C MET A 130 16.97 -2.44 -13.48
N LEU A 131 18.17 -1.93 -13.22
CA LEU A 131 18.89 -1.04 -14.15
C LEU A 131 19.30 -1.73 -15.47
N HIS A 132 19.32 -3.07 -15.52
CA HIS A 132 19.56 -3.85 -16.75
C HIS A 132 18.26 -4.34 -17.42
N LYS A 133 17.08 -3.94 -16.91
CA LYS A 133 15.81 -4.30 -17.57
C LYS A 133 15.52 -3.36 -18.74
N PRO A 134 15.00 -3.89 -19.87
CA PRO A 134 14.54 -3.03 -20.95
C PRO A 134 13.28 -2.26 -20.51
N VAL A 135 13.16 -1.04 -20.96
CA VAL A 135 11.92 -0.26 -20.87
C VAL A 135 11.04 -0.66 -22.05
N ALA A 136 10.01 -1.45 -21.82
CA ALA A 136 9.18 -2.04 -22.88
C ALA A 136 8.20 -1.04 -23.49
N VAL A 137 7.67 -0.11 -22.67
CA VAL A 137 6.71 0.93 -23.08
C VAL A 137 7.15 2.29 -22.57
N THR A 138 6.56 3.36 -23.07
CA THR A 138 6.89 4.72 -22.63
C THR A 138 6.50 4.91 -21.15
N PRO A 139 7.43 5.35 -20.27
CA PRO A 139 7.10 5.68 -18.88
C PRO A 139 5.91 6.65 -18.78
N GLY A 140 5.10 6.49 -17.75
CA GLY A 140 3.91 7.30 -17.48
C GLY A 140 2.69 6.98 -18.33
N LYS A 141 2.70 5.92 -19.16
CA LYS A 141 1.59 5.62 -20.10
C LYS A 141 0.70 4.48 -19.65
N ASP A 142 1.27 3.34 -19.39
CA ASP A 142 0.52 2.11 -19.16
C ASP A 142 0.74 1.62 -17.74
N PHE A 143 -0.35 1.29 -17.06
CA PHE A 143 -0.31 0.69 -15.73
C PHE A 143 0.20 -0.75 -15.82
N CYS A 144 1.27 -1.04 -15.09
CA CYS A 144 1.80 -2.39 -14.91
C CYS A 144 2.23 -2.59 -13.45
N TYR A 145 1.41 -3.31 -12.68
CA TYR A 145 1.65 -3.47 -11.25
C TYR A 145 2.95 -4.22 -10.96
N SER A 146 3.87 -3.56 -10.23
CA SER A 146 5.21 -4.07 -9.96
C SER A 146 5.68 -3.73 -8.55
N SER A 147 6.28 -4.69 -7.85
CA SER A 147 6.95 -4.40 -6.57
C SER A 147 8.28 -3.68 -6.77
N ALA A 148 8.89 -3.82 -7.95
CA ALA A 148 10.10 -3.10 -8.29
C ALA A 148 9.90 -1.58 -8.33
N ASP A 149 8.75 -1.10 -8.81
CA ASP A 149 8.46 0.33 -8.87
C ASP A 149 8.50 0.96 -7.46
N THR A 150 7.89 0.30 -6.47
CA THR A 150 7.94 0.80 -5.09
C THR A 150 9.32 0.62 -4.45
N TYR A 151 10.05 -0.45 -4.80
CA TYR A 151 11.44 -0.63 -4.35
C TYR A 151 12.32 0.53 -4.86
N LEU A 152 12.23 0.84 -6.15
CA LEU A 152 12.98 1.95 -6.77
C LEU A 152 12.59 3.32 -6.16
N ALA A 153 11.31 3.57 -5.95
CA ALA A 153 10.84 4.77 -5.26
C ALA A 153 11.39 4.86 -3.81
N GLY A 154 11.48 3.72 -3.11
CA GLY A 154 12.14 3.63 -1.81
C GLY A 154 13.64 3.96 -1.88
N ARG A 155 14.35 3.54 -2.94
CA ARG A 155 15.75 3.88 -3.17
C ARG A 155 15.94 5.37 -3.45
N MET A 156 15.00 6.01 -4.19
CA MET A 156 15.00 7.47 -4.37
C MET A 156 14.85 8.20 -3.02
N LEU A 157 13.95 7.74 -2.16
CA LEU A 157 13.79 8.30 -0.81
C LEU A 157 15.08 8.13 0.03
N GLU A 158 15.70 6.95 0.00
CA GLU A 158 16.96 6.70 0.73
C GLU A 158 18.07 7.62 0.25
N HIS A 159 18.21 7.82 -1.06
CA HIS A 159 19.18 8.76 -1.63
C HIS A 159 18.93 10.19 -1.15
N ALA A 160 17.70 10.69 -1.31
CA ALA A 160 17.34 12.08 -0.96
C ALA A 160 17.44 12.36 0.56
N THR A 161 17.18 11.39 1.41
CA THR A 161 17.15 11.57 2.87
C THR A 161 18.45 11.17 3.57
N GLY A 162 19.30 10.37 2.92
CA GLY A 162 20.48 9.72 3.51
C GLY A 162 20.11 8.69 4.58
N MET A 163 18.84 8.27 4.68
CA MET A 163 18.37 7.27 5.65
C MET A 163 17.83 6.04 4.93
N ARG A 164 17.99 4.86 5.55
CA ARG A 164 17.30 3.66 5.09
C ARG A 164 15.78 3.83 5.19
N LEU A 165 15.03 3.30 4.23
CA LEU A 165 13.56 3.42 4.17
C LEU A 165 12.89 2.94 5.47
N GLY A 166 13.34 1.83 6.05
CA GLY A 166 12.81 1.33 7.32
C GLY A 166 13.03 2.28 8.50
N GLU A 167 14.19 2.93 8.57
CA GLU A 167 14.50 3.93 9.60
C GLU A 167 13.66 5.19 9.41
N TYR A 168 13.52 5.67 8.18
CA TYR A 168 12.71 6.85 7.85
C TYR A 168 11.24 6.62 8.23
N LEU A 169 10.67 5.47 7.82
CA LEU A 169 9.31 5.06 8.17
C LEU A 169 9.11 4.95 9.68
N TRP A 170 10.07 4.35 10.40
CA TRP A 170 9.95 4.24 11.84
C TRP A 170 9.88 5.61 12.51
N ARG A 171 10.80 6.52 12.20
CA ARG A 171 10.85 7.86 12.80
C ARG A 171 9.66 8.75 12.44
N ARG A 172 9.19 8.64 11.19
CA ARG A 172 8.19 9.58 10.67
C ARG A 172 6.76 9.06 10.77
N ILE A 173 6.57 7.75 10.84
CA ILE A 173 5.24 7.11 10.80
C ILE A 173 5.04 6.18 12.00
N PHE A 174 5.83 5.11 12.16
CA PHE A 174 5.53 4.06 13.14
C PHE A 174 5.64 4.55 14.59
N GLU A 175 6.74 5.19 14.97
CA GLU A 175 6.89 5.78 16.31
C GLU A 175 5.78 6.79 16.64
N PRO A 176 5.45 7.77 15.77
CA PRO A 176 4.31 8.66 15.96
C PRO A 176 2.96 7.98 16.12
N LEU A 177 2.75 6.84 15.47
CA LEU A 177 1.54 6.01 15.57
C LEU A 177 1.55 5.06 16.78
N GLY A 178 2.62 5.09 17.61
CA GLY A 178 2.81 4.18 18.72
C GLY A 178 3.02 2.73 18.30
N GLN A 179 3.61 2.51 17.13
CA GLN A 179 3.98 1.19 16.62
C GLN A 179 5.46 0.91 16.91
N GLY A 180 5.83 -0.38 16.97
CA GLY A 180 7.21 -0.80 17.16
C GLY A 180 8.07 -0.67 15.90
N TRP A 181 9.35 -1.04 16.02
CA TRP A 181 10.24 -1.18 14.87
C TRP A 181 9.68 -2.24 13.91
N PRO A 182 9.57 -1.94 12.59
CA PRO A 182 8.95 -2.87 11.65
C PRO A 182 9.84 -4.11 11.41
N VAL A 183 9.23 -5.28 11.46
CA VAL A 183 9.81 -6.48 10.85
C VAL A 183 9.51 -6.41 9.36
N TRP A 184 10.56 -6.45 8.55
CA TRP A 184 10.43 -6.20 7.12
C TRP A 184 11.45 -7.02 6.31
N GLU A 185 11.07 -7.45 5.12
CA GLU A 185 11.96 -8.08 4.16
C GLU A 185 12.92 -7.06 3.55
N HIS A 186 14.18 -7.44 3.39
CA HIS A 186 15.22 -6.61 2.79
C HIS A 186 15.86 -7.34 1.61
N ASP A 187 16.40 -6.54 0.69
CA ASP A 187 17.31 -7.06 -0.34
C ASP A 187 18.64 -7.52 0.26
N PRO A 188 19.52 -8.18 -0.54
CA PRO A 188 20.83 -8.63 -0.04
C PRO A 188 21.77 -7.51 0.44
N GLN A 189 21.54 -6.25 0.05
CA GLN A 189 22.29 -5.08 0.51
C GLN A 189 21.67 -4.38 1.73
N GLY A 190 20.56 -4.89 2.26
CA GLY A 190 19.87 -4.36 3.43
C GLY A 190 18.93 -3.19 3.16
N HIS A 191 18.48 -3.00 1.92
CA HIS A 191 17.41 -2.07 1.58
C HIS A 191 16.06 -2.74 1.74
N ALA A 192 15.12 -2.09 2.42
CA ALA A 192 13.78 -2.63 2.62
C ALA A 192 13.01 -2.75 1.29
N ILE A 193 12.25 -3.84 1.15
CA ILE A 193 11.37 -4.02 0.00
C ILE A 193 10.15 -3.10 0.16
N GLY A 194 10.23 -1.88 -0.35
CA GLY A 194 9.15 -0.88 -0.25
C GLY A 194 7.78 -1.38 -0.68
N GLY A 195 7.76 -2.33 -1.62
CA GLY A 195 6.55 -2.85 -2.23
C GLY A 195 5.85 -3.99 -1.49
N SER A 196 6.40 -4.51 -0.37
CA SER A 196 5.84 -5.71 0.28
C SER A 196 6.44 -5.97 1.67
N SER A 197 5.74 -6.82 2.43
CA SER A 197 6.31 -7.66 3.50
C SER A 197 6.63 -6.99 4.83
N ILE A 198 6.02 -5.86 5.19
CA ILE A 198 5.98 -5.43 6.60
C ILE A 198 5.07 -6.41 7.37
N GLU A 199 5.46 -6.77 8.60
CA GLU A 199 4.63 -7.57 9.49
C GLU A 199 3.89 -6.69 10.49
N MET A 200 2.56 -6.82 10.55
CA MET A 200 1.70 -6.04 11.43
C MET A 200 0.53 -6.86 11.96
N ARG A 201 -0.02 -6.44 13.10
CA ARG A 201 -1.34 -6.86 13.58
C ARG A 201 -2.43 -6.14 12.81
N LEU A 202 -3.66 -6.66 12.87
CA LEU A 202 -4.83 -6.10 12.21
C LEU A 202 -5.01 -4.58 12.48
N THR A 203 -5.04 -4.21 13.74
CA THR A 203 -5.28 -2.82 14.14
C THR A 203 -4.08 -1.90 13.89
N GLU A 204 -2.86 -2.44 13.86
CA GLU A 204 -1.67 -1.69 13.45
C GLU A 204 -1.70 -1.37 11.96
N MET A 205 -2.08 -2.36 11.12
CA MET A 205 -2.24 -2.18 9.68
C MET A 205 -3.30 -1.11 9.34
N MET A 206 -4.36 -1.03 10.14
CA MET A 206 -5.46 -0.09 9.96
C MET A 206 -5.05 1.38 10.17
N LYS A 207 -4.07 1.66 11.03
CA LYS A 207 -3.69 3.03 11.45
C LYS A 207 -3.36 3.97 10.30
N ILE A 208 -2.67 3.49 9.28
CA ILE A 208 -2.34 4.34 8.11
C ILE A 208 -3.60 4.78 7.37
N ALA A 209 -4.59 3.91 7.26
CA ALA A 209 -5.88 4.23 6.67
C ALA A 209 -6.67 5.23 7.53
N GLN A 210 -6.60 5.14 8.86
CA GLN A 210 -7.18 6.14 9.77
C GLN A 210 -6.50 7.51 9.63
N VAL A 211 -5.16 7.55 9.48
CA VAL A 211 -4.42 8.79 9.18
C VAL A 211 -4.92 9.41 7.88
N PHE A 212 -5.12 8.60 6.85
CA PHE A 212 -5.60 9.08 5.55
C PHE A 212 -7.06 9.53 5.61
N LEU A 213 -7.92 8.82 6.33
CA LEU A 213 -9.32 9.25 6.58
C LEU A 213 -9.36 10.65 7.20
N ASN A 214 -8.42 10.96 8.11
CA ASN A 214 -8.32 12.25 8.81
C ASN A 214 -7.37 13.25 8.12
N GLY A 215 -7.23 13.19 6.82
CA GLY A 215 -6.45 14.16 6.05
C GLY A 215 -4.99 14.27 6.48
N GLY A 216 -4.36 13.16 6.85
CA GLY A 216 -2.95 13.07 7.23
C GLY A 216 -2.65 13.32 8.72
N ILE A 217 -3.66 13.38 9.57
CA ILE A 217 -3.51 13.59 11.03
C ILE A 217 -3.80 12.28 11.78
N TRP A 218 -2.91 11.91 12.70
CA TRP A 218 -3.17 10.86 13.69
C TRP A 218 -4.04 11.43 14.83
N ALA A 219 -5.33 11.18 14.74
CA ALA A 219 -6.33 11.79 15.65
C ALA A 219 -6.05 11.57 17.14
N PRO A 220 -5.64 10.37 17.64
CA PRO A 220 -5.39 10.15 19.05
C PRO A 220 -4.37 11.10 19.69
N THR A 221 -3.45 11.67 18.91
CA THR A 221 -2.44 12.61 19.41
C THR A 221 -2.56 14.01 18.79
N GLY A 222 -3.39 14.19 17.76
CA GLY A 222 -3.47 15.40 16.95
C GLY A 222 -2.24 15.66 16.07
N ARG A 223 -1.32 14.69 15.99
CA ARG A 223 -0.07 14.86 15.22
C ARG A 223 -0.31 14.70 13.72
N ARG A 224 0.13 15.68 12.92
CA ARG A 224 0.20 15.55 11.48
C ARG A 224 1.33 14.58 11.10
N ILE A 225 0.98 13.55 10.36
CA ILE A 225 1.91 12.53 9.83
C ILE A 225 2.34 12.92 8.43
N VAL A 226 1.39 13.30 7.57
CA VAL A 226 1.64 13.68 6.17
C VAL A 226 0.71 14.84 5.80
N ASP A 227 1.07 15.62 4.81
CA ASP A 227 0.27 16.77 4.37
C ASP A 227 -1.07 16.34 3.76
N ALA A 228 -2.11 17.13 4.02
CA ALA A 228 -3.44 16.89 3.46
C ALA A 228 -3.45 16.94 1.92
N ALA A 229 -2.59 17.76 1.32
CA ALA A 229 -2.42 17.80 -0.13
C ALA A 229 -1.93 16.45 -0.67
N TRP A 230 -0.96 15.83 0.00
CA TRP A 230 -0.50 14.49 -0.37
C TRP A 230 -1.61 13.44 -0.24
N VAL A 231 -2.38 13.46 0.85
CA VAL A 231 -3.52 12.55 1.02
C VAL A 231 -4.48 12.68 -0.15
N ALA A 232 -4.86 13.91 -0.52
CA ALA A 232 -5.79 14.18 -1.62
C ALA A 232 -5.24 13.68 -2.97
N GLU A 233 -3.96 13.94 -3.27
CA GLU A 233 -3.33 13.49 -4.52
C GLU A 233 -3.16 11.96 -4.55
N ALA A 234 -2.61 11.38 -3.49
CA ALA A 234 -2.30 9.96 -3.43
C ALA A 234 -3.54 9.06 -3.54
N THR A 235 -4.70 9.56 -3.11
CA THR A 235 -5.97 8.82 -3.14
C THR A 235 -6.90 9.24 -4.28
N SER A 236 -6.46 10.13 -5.16
CA SER A 236 -7.15 10.48 -6.40
C SER A 236 -6.68 9.61 -7.58
N ARG A 237 -7.48 9.56 -8.65
CA ARG A 237 -7.11 8.82 -9.85
C ARG A 237 -5.95 9.49 -10.57
N GLN A 238 -4.79 8.84 -10.52
CA GLN A 238 -3.58 9.25 -11.24
C GLN A 238 -3.42 8.49 -12.57
N ILE A 239 -3.86 7.24 -12.59
CA ILE A 239 -3.81 6.40 -13.79
C ILE A 239 -5.00 5.44 -13.82
N ASP A 240 -5.45 5.10 -15.03
CA ASP A 240 -6.47 4.08 -15.24
C ASP A 240 -5.85 2.68 -15.12
N THR A 241 -6.58 1.77 -14.49
CA THR A 241 -6.18 0.37 -14.41
C THR A 241 -6.89 -0.48 -15.47
N PRO A 242 -6.28 -1.57 -15.96
CA PRO A 242 -6.90 -2.44 -16.94
C PRO A 242 -8.25 -2.98 -16.46
N PRO A 243 -9.18 -3.27 -17.37
CA PRO A 243 -10.42 -3.97 -17.03
C PRO A 243 -10.14 -5.27 -16.29
N SER A 244 -10.86 -5.52 -15.22
CA SER A 244 -10.77 -6.73 -14.41
C SER A 244 -12.14 -7.34 -14.18
N ASN A 245 -12.21 -8.66 -14.06
CA ASN A 245 -13.42 -9.37 -13.64
C ASN A 245 -13.71 -9.21 -12.14
N ASP A 246 -12.82 -8.55 -11.41
CA ASP A 246 -12.97 -8.14 -10.03
C ASP A 246 -13.09 -6.61 -10.02
N ASP A 247 -14.29 -6.09 -9.79
CA ASP A 247 -14.63 -4.67 -9.90
C ASP A 247 -13.73 -3.76 -9.07
N GLY A 248 -13.15 -4.29 -7.99
CA GLY A 248 -12.24 -3.55 -7.14
C GLY A 248 -10.91 -3.16 -7.81
N TRP A 249 -10.48 -3.84 -8.88
CA TRP A 249 -9.20 -3.62 -9.55
C TRP A 249 -9.28 -2.71 -10.76
N SER A 250 -10.46 -2.40 -11.26
CA SER A 250 -10.71 -1.54 -12.43
C SER A 250 -11.12 -0.11 -12.10
N CYS A 251 -11.01 0.28 -10.83
CA CYS A 251 -11.42 1.62 -10.38
C CYS A 251 -10.35 2.70 -10.58
N GLY A 252 -9.14 2.34 -11.00
CA GLY A 252 -7.99 3.23 -11.10
C GLY A 252 -7.05 3.16 -9.91
N TYR A 253 -5.90 3.84 -10.03
CA TYR A 253 -4.83 3.83 -9.06
C TYR A 253 -4.33 5.26 -8.77
N GLY A 254 -4.01 5.52 -7.52
CA GLY A 254 -3.38 6.75 -7.09
C GLY A 254 -1.87 6.58 -6.90
N TYR A 255 -1.28 7.25 -5.91
CA TYR A 255 0.12 7.03 -5.53
C TYR A 255 0.20 5.90 -4.50
N GLN A 256 0.23 4.65 -5.00
CA GLN A 256 0.28 3.40 -4.22
C GLN A 256 -0.99 3.15 -3.37
N TRP A 257 -2.13 3.67 -3.82
CA TRP A 257 -3.46 3.42 -3.30
C TRP A 257 -4.40 2.97 -4.42
N TRP A 258 -5.13 1.90 -4.21
CA TRP A 258 -6.19 1.47 -5.10
C TRP A 258 -7.44 2.30 -4.88
N LEU A 259 -8.08 2.76 -5.94
CA LEU A 259 -9.42 3.31 -5.83
C LEU A 259 -10.44 2.18 -5.65
N SER A 260 -11.56 2.50 -5.00
CA SER A 260 -12.62 1.54 -4.71
C SER A 260 -13.93 1.94 -5.40
N PRO A 261 -14.87 1.00 -5.62
CA PRO A 261 -16.09 1.28 -6.39
C PRO A 261 -17.13 2.11 -5.64
N TYR A 262 -16.81 2.58 -4.44
CA TYR A 262 -17.70 3.45 -3.65
C TYR A 262 -17.29 4.92 -3.79
N PRO A 263 -18.22 5.88 -3.58
CA PRO A 263 -17.90 7.30 -3.69
C PRO A 263 -16.70 7.68 -2.81
N SER A 264 -15.72 8.33 -3.42
CA SER A 264 -14.47 8.80 -2.76
C SER A 264 -13.64 7.73 -2.04
N ALA A 265 -14.02 6.44 -2.12
CA ALA A 265 -13.36 5.38 -1.39
C ALA A 265 -12.07 4.91 -2.07
N TYR A 266 -11.12 4.52 -1.23
CA TYR A 266 -9.82 3.98 -1.64
C TYR A 266 -9.33 2.93 -0.62
N ARG A 267 -8.32 2.17 -0.98
CA ARG A 267 -7.81 1.13 -0.10
C ARG A 267 -6.31 0.89 -0.26
N ALA A 268 -5.68 0.53 0.83
CA ALA A 268 -4.41 -0.18 0.85
C ALA A 268 -4.72 -1.69 0.74
N ASP A 269 -4.07 -2.38 -0.19
CA ASP A 269 -4.42 -3.76 -0.57
C ASP A 269 -3.16 -4.62 -0.66
N GLY A 270 -3.13 -5.71 0.07
CA GLY A 270 -2.07 -6.71 0.07
C GLY A 270 -2.60 -8.09 -0.30
N ALA A 271 -1.71 -8.91 -0.87
CA ALA A 271 -2.03 -10.27 -1.25
C ALA A 271 -2.69 -11.04 -0.09
N TYR A 272 -3.50 -12.01 -0.45
CA TYR A 272 -4.23 -12.88 0.48
C TYR A 272 -5.25 -12.15 1.36
N GLY A 273 -5.72 -10.94 0.97
CA GLY A 273 -6.78 -10.23 1.69
C GLY A 273 -6.31 -9.41 2.89
N GLN A 274 -5.11 -8.84 2.81
CA GLN A 274 -4.63 -7.85 3.78
C GLN A 274 -5.11 -6.47 3.34
N ILE A 275 -6.32 -6.08 3.69
CA ILE A 275 -6.99 -4.90 3.11
C ILE A 275 -7.37 -3.91 4.21
N SER A 276 -7.12 -2.62 3.97
CA SER A 276 -7.72 -1.51 4.72
C SER A 276 -8.45 -0.60 3.74
N THR A 277 -9.78 -0.61 3.78
CA THR A 277 -10.64 0.23 2.95
C THR A 277 -11.06 1.47 3.72
N VAL A 278 -10.86 2.63 3.13
CA VAL A 278 -11.29 3.93 3.65
C VAL A 278 -12.59 4.34 2.95
N LEU A 279 -13.58 4.69 3.73
CA LEU A 279 -14.91 5.15 3.30
C LEU A 279 -15.11 6.60 3.79
N PRO A 280 -14.59 7.61 3.07
CA PRO A 280 -14.57 8.99 3.56
C PRO A 280 -15.96 9.58 3.82
N GLU A 281 -16.95 9.26 2.99
CA GLU A 281 -18.31 9.78 3.16
C GLU A 281 -19.00 9.23 4.40
N GLN A 282 -18.60 8.05 4.87
CA GLN A 282 -19.09 7.41 6.09
C GLN A 282 -18.26 7.76 7.32
N GLY A 283 -17.05 8.29 7.12
CA GLY A 283 -16.08 8.52 8.19
C GLY A 283 -15.52 7.21 8.79
N LEU A 284 -15.39 6.17 7.98
CA LEU A 284 -15.04 4.82 8.44
C LEU A 284 -13.81 4.24 7.74
N VAL A 285 -13.12 3.37 8.44
CA VAL A 285 -12.12 2.44 7.91
C VAL A 285 -12.56 1.01 8.25
N VAL A 286 -12.46 0.12 7.28
CA VAL A 286 -12.65 -1.33 7.46
C VAL A 286 -11.34 -2.03 7.14
N ALA A 287 -10.82 -2.81 8.08
CA ALA A 287 -9.61 -3.59 7.91
C ALA A 287 -9.89 -5.09 8.05
N ILE A 288 -9.23 -5.91 7.23
CA ILE A 288 -9.33 -7.36 7.26
C ILE A 288 -7.96 -7.99 7.09
N GLN A 289 -7.69 -9.07 7.82
CA GLN A 289 -6.51 -9.93 7.66
C GLN A 289 -6.94 -11.38 7.42
N CYS A 290 -6.27 -12.01 6.45
CA CYS A 290 -6.50 -13.40 6.09
C CYS A 290 -5.18 -14.20 6.12
N PRO A 291 -5.25 -15.55 6.25
CA PRO A 291 -4.05 -16.38 6.18
C PRO A 291 -3.44 -16.39 4.76
N GLU A 292 -2.16 -16.70 4.65
CA GLU A 292 -1.53 -16.96 3.36
C GLU A 292 -2.11 -18.25 2.74
N GLY A 293 -2.38 -18.23 1.45
CA GLY A 293 -2.86 -19.39 0.69
C GLY A 293 -3.61 -19.00 -0.58
N ASP A 294 -3.82 -19.95 -1.47
CA ASP A 294 -4.37 -19.70 -2.80
C ASP A 294 -5.88 -19.94 -2.89
N GLY A 295 -6.54 -19.16 -3.73
CA GLY A 295 -7.90 -19.45 -4.25
C GLY A 295 -9.06 -18.87 -3.47
N TRP A 296 -8.87 -18.27 -2.30
CA TRP A 296 -9.97 -17.66 -1.53
C TRP A 296 -10.04 -16.14 -1.55
N GLU A 297 -8.99 -15.45 -2.02
CA GLU A 297 -8.95 -13.98 -2.00
C GLU A 297 -10.18 -13.35 -2.65
N ARG A 298 -10.62 -13.93 -3.77
CA ARG A 298 -11.81 -13.46 -4.48
C ARG A 298 -13.07 -13.69 -3.65
N VAL A 299 -13.19 -14.83 -2.97
CA VAL A 299 -14.36 -15.15 -2.15
C VAL A 299 -14.46 -14.23 -0.95
N VAL A 300 -13.34 -14.00 -0.26
CA VAL A 300 -13.29 -13.09 0.90
C VAL A 300 -13.58 -11.65 0.47
N ARG A 301 -12.97 -11.19 -0.62
CA ARG A 301 -13.17 -9.83 -1.13
C ARG A 301 -14.62 -9.59 -1.56
N HIS A 302 -15.22 -10.57 -2.24
CA HIS A 302 -16.63 -10.51 -2.61
C HIS A 302 -17.54 -10.48 -1.38
N ALA A 303 -17.27 -11.33 -0.38
CA ALA A 303 -18.02 -11.32 0.87
C ALA A 303 -17.86 -9.98 1.62
N LEU A 304 -16.64 -9.45 1.73
CA LEU A 304 -16.36 -8.14 2.32
C LEU A 304 -17.15 -7.04 1.61
N HIS A 305 -17.12 -7.05 0.27
CA HIS A 305 -17.85 -6.08 -0.56
C HIS A 305 -19.36 -6.15 -0.32
N GLU A 306 -19.97 -7.32 -0.51
CA GLU A 306 -21.44 -7.46 -0.48
C GLU A 306 -22.04 -7.40 0.90
N ARG A 307 -21.31 -7.88 1.93
CA ARG A 307 -21.85 -8.07 3.28
C ARG A 307 -21.46 -7.00 4.28
N LEU A 308 -20.43 -6.19 3.95
CA LEU A 308 -20.01 -5.14 4.85
C LEU A 308 -19.86 -3.80 4.13
N LEU A 309 -19.01 -3.68 3.10
CA LEU A 309 -18.71 -2.39 2.50
C LEU A 309 -19.92 -1.76 1.79
N MET A 310 -20.63 -2.53 0.96
CA MET A 310 -21.81 -2.02 0.24
C MET A 310 -22.93 -1.60 1.21
N PRO A 311 -23.32 -2.41 2.25
CA PRO A 311 -24.29 -1.98 3.25
C PRO A 311 -23.85 -0.74 4.05
N LEU A 312 -22.55 -0.58 4.32
CA LEU A 312 -22.04 0.63 4.98
C LEU A 312 -22.17 1.89 4.11
N THR A 313 -22.26 1.75 2.79
CA THR A 313 -22.29 2.88 1.84
C THR A 313 -23.68 3.21 1.30
N THR A 314 -24.71 2.47 1.70
CA THR A 314 -26.12 2.71 1.35
C THR A 314 -26.90 3.31 2.50
#